data_e4bc44ca4b0b152b38bf4d1cc5884248
#
_entry.id   e4bc44ca4b0b152b38bf4d1cc5884248
#
_cell.length_a   1.000
_cell.length_b   1.000
_cell.length_c   1.000
_cell.angle_alpha   90.00
_cell.angle_beta   90.00
_cell.angle_gamma   90.00
#
_symmetry.space_group_name_H-M   'P 1'
#
loop_
_entity.id
_entity.type
_entity.pdbx_description
1 polymer ?
#
loop_
_entity_poly.entity_id
_entity_poly.type
_entity_poly.pdbx_seq_one_letter_code
_entity_poly.pdbx_strand_id
1 'polypeptide(L)'
;MREFKSISLADQIFDQLENDIIMGTIPRGEILTELKLVEMLGVSRTPIREVLRRLEQERLIKDTGKGSLVLGITEDDLLDIMNIREKIEGLSSYYATLNLTQEGREQLAHIVDLQEFYYAKGDLDHLRQVDDQFHDTICYLSGRSVITDTLIPLHRKTRKFRRISINDPDRIPKTQQEHKEIYQAIISGNAELAMELTNLHIVKAKEHMIGGIKHG
;
A
#
# COMPACT_ATOMS: atom_id res chain seq x y z
N MET A 1 -10.97 25.70 12.26
CA MET A 1 -12.01 24.67 12.01
C MET A 1 -11.44 23.73 10.96
N ARG A 2 -11.11 22.48 11.32
CA ARG A 2 -10.78 21.44 10.32
C ARG A 2 -12.08 21.02 9.67
N GLU A 3 -12.27 21.34 8.40
CA GLU A 3 -13.34 20.76 7.59
C GLU A 3 -13.06 19.27 7.46
N PHE A 4 -13.90 18.45 8.08
CA PHE A 4 -13.97 17.04 7.76
C PHE A 4 -14.52 16.93 6.34
N LYS A 5 -13.66 16.74 5.34
CA LYS A 5 -14.10 16.31 4.01
C LYS A 5 -14.78 14.96 4.21
N SER A 6 -16.10 14.92 4.09
CA SER A 6 -16.81 13.65 3.99
C SER A 6 -16.27 12.92 2.76
N ILE A 7 -15.80 11.69 2.94
CA ILE A 7 -15.35 10.84 1.83
C ILE A 7 -16.53 10.72 0.87
N SER A 8 -16.34 11.09 -0.41
CA SER A 8 -17.43 11.02 -1.39
C SER A 8 -17.85 9.56 -1.63
N LEU A 9 -19.10 9.36 -2.06
CA LEU A 9 -19.56 8.02 -2.43
C LEU A 9 -18.68 7.40 -3.54
N ALA A 10 -18.23 8.22 -4.49
CA ALA A 10 -17.32 7.76 -5.55
C ALA A 10 -15.96 7.31 -5.00
N ASP A 11 -15.41 8.01 -3.99
CA ASP A 11 -14.16 7.59 -3.35
C ASP A 11 -14.33 6.24 -2.62
N GLN A 12 -15.41 6.06 -1.87
CA GLN A 12 -15.68 4.80 -1.17
C GLN A 12 -15.82 3.63 -2.16
N ILE A 13 -16.53 3.82 -3.26
CA ILE A 13 -16.70 2.80 -4.31
C ILE A 13 -15.36 2.53 -5.00
N PHE A 14 -14.56 3.56 -5.26
CA PHE A 14 -13.25 3.42 -5.87
C PHE A 14 -12.33 2.58 -4.98
N ASP A 15 -12.22 2.92 -3.71
CA ASP A 15 -11.37 2.20 -2.74
C ASP A 15 -11.81 0.74 -2.60
N GLN A 16 -13.12 0.47 -2.60
CA GLN A 16 -13.65 -0.90 -2.57
C GLN A 16 -13.29 -1.67 -3.83
N LEU A 17 -13.60 -1.16 -5.02
CA LEU A 17 -13.35 -1.87 -6.29
C LEU A 17 -11.85 -1.99 -6.58
N GLU A 18 -11.04 -0.98 -6.27
CA GLU A 18 -9.58 -1.04 -6.36
C GLU A 18 -9.05 -2.20 -5.51
N ASN A 19 -9.46 -2.26 -4.24
CA ASN A 19 -9.05 -3.33 -3.34
C ASN A 19 -9.51 -4.71 -3.85
N ASP A 20 -10.75 -4.85 -4.28
CA ASP A 20 -11.30 -6.12 -4.78
C ASP A 20 -10.57 -6.63 -6.03
N ILE A 21 -10.17 -5.72 -6.93
CA ILE A 21 -9.35 -6.05 -8.10
C ILE A 21 -7.93 -6.45 -7.69
N ILE A 22 -7.27 -5.66 -6.84
CA ILE A 22 -5.90 -5.93 -6.39
C ILE A 22 -5.84 -7.25 -5.62
N MET A 23 -6.81 -7.51 -4.75
CA MET A 23 -6.88 -8.74 -3.98
C MET A 23 -7.33 -9.96 -4.80
N GLY A 24 -7.92 -9.74 -5.98
CA GLY A 24 -8.40 -10.78 -6.87
C GLY A 24 -9.80 -11.31 -6.51
N THR A 25 -10.53 -10.64 -5.63
CA THR A 25 -11.96 -10.89 -5.37
C THR A 25 -12.77 -10.67 -6.65
N ILE A 26 -12.41 -9.61 -7.40
CA ILE A 26 -12.81 -9.43 -8.80
C ILE A 26 -11.64 -9.95 -9.64
N PRO A 27 -11.79 -11.12 -10.31
CA PRO A 27 -10.65 -11.76 -10.94
C PRO A 27 -10.20 -11.06 -12.22
N ARG A 28 -8.93 -11.21 -12.54
CA ARG A 28 -8.36 -10.78 -13.82
C ARG A 28 -9.10 -11.46 -14.97
N GLY A 29 -9.41 -10.69 -16.03
CA GLY A 29 -10.17 -11.15 -17.19
C GLY A 29 -11.67 -10.99 -17.06
N GLU A 30 -12.20 -10.63 -15.88
CA GLU A 30 -13.62 -10.32 -15.72
C GLU A 30 -13.98 -9.03 -16.46
N ILE A 31 -15.20 -8.96 -17.00
CA ILE A 31 -15.73 -7.76 -17.63
C ILE A 31 -16.74 -7.10 -16.69
N LEU A 32 -16.41 -5.88 -16.25
CA LEU A 32 -17.28 -5.03 -15.47
C LEU A 32 -18.10 -4.14 -16.40
N THR A 33 -19.42 -4.10 -16.20
CA THR A 33 -20.29 -3.17 -16.91
C THR A 33 -20.90 -2.17 -15.94
N GLU A 34 -21.21 -0.96 -16.42
CA GLU A 34 -21.91 0.05 -15.60
C GLU A 34 -23.20 -0.54 -14.98
N LEU A 35 -23.98 -1.29 -15.76
CA LEU A 35 -25.24 -1.87 -15.29
C LEU A 35 -25.02 -2.86 -14.15
N LYS A 36 -24.07 -3.79 -14.31
CA LYS A 36 -23.72 -4.77 -13.27
C LYS A 36 -23.30 -4.08 -11.96
N LEU A 37 -22.46 -3.04 -12.05
CA LEU A 37 -21.99 -2.29 -10.87
C LEU A 37 -23.11 -1.49 -10.21
N VAL A 38 -23.99 -0.87 -10.99
CA VAL A 38 -25.19 -0.16 -10.48
C VAL A 38 -26.09 -1.12 -9.69
N GLU A 39 -26.37 -2.31 -10.23
CA GLU A 39 -27.19 -3.33 -9.59
C GLU A 39 -26.52 -3.88 -8.31
N MET A 40 -25.22 -4.16 -8.39
CA MET A 40 -24.47 -4.75 -7.27
C MET A 40 -24.32 -3.77 -6.09
N LEU A 41 -24.08 -2.48 -6.39
CA LEU A 41 -23.77 -1.47 -5.37
C LEU A 41 -24.97 -0.61 -4.97
N GLY A 42 -26.08 -0.69 -5.69
CA GLY A 42 -27.30 0.07 -5.40
C GLY A 42 -27.17 1.59 -5.58
N VAL A 43 -26.27 2.03 -6.47
CA VAL A 43 -25.95 3.46 -6.69
C VAL A 43 -26.32 3.90 -8.12
N SER A 44 -26.33 5.22 -8.37
CA SER A 44 -26.59 5.75 -9.73
C SER A 44 -25.38 5.56 -10.64
N ARG A 45 -25.58 5.76 -11.97
CA ARG A 45 -24.52 5.59 -12.98
C ARG A 45 -23.40 6.61 -12.87
N THR A 46 -23.67 7.82 -12.38
CA THR A 46 -22.69 8.91 -12.33
C THR A 46 -21.43 8.55 -11.51
N PRO A 47 -21.54 8.15 -10.22
CA PRO A 47 -20.37 7.73 -9.45
C PRO A 47 -19.68 6.51 -10.07
N ILE A 48 -20.42 5.57 -10.67
CA ILE A 48 -19.84 4.38 -11.31
C ILE A 48 -18.94 4.77 -12.49
N ARG A 49 -19.38 5.68 -13.37
CA ARG A 49 -18.56 6.15 -14.49
C ARG A 49 -17.29 6.84 -14.03
N GLU A 50 -17.39 7.66 -12.98
CA GLU A 50 -16.22 8.30 -12.39
C GLU A 50 -15.22 7.26 -11.87
N VAL A 51 -15.71 6.28 -11.14
CA VAL A 51 -14.87 5.19 -10.58
C VAL A 51 -14.22 4.37 -11.69
N LEU A 52 -14.97 3.95 -12.72
CA LEU A 52 -14.40 3.20 -13.84
C LEU A 52 -13.31 3.99 -14.56
N ARG A 53 -13.53 5.28 -14.79
CA ARG A 53 -12.50 6.16 -15.37
C ARG A 53 -11.24 6.22 -14.49
N ARG A 54 -11.37 6.30 -13.17
CA ARG A 54 -10.24 6.32 -12.23
C ARG A 54 -9.50 4.97 -12.22
N LEU A 55 -10.22 3.85 -12.18
CA LEU A 55 -9.62 2.51 -12.25
C LEU A 55 -8.85 2.29 -13.56
N GLU A 56 -9.35 2.86 -14.67
CA GLU A 56 -8.64 2.82 -15.96
C GLU A 56 -7.37 3.69 -15.95
N GLN A 57 -7.41 4.88 -15.34
CA GLN A 57 -6.23 5.72 -15.14
C GLN A 57 -5.16 5.00 -14.30
N GLU A 58 -5.59 4.23 -13.29
CA GLU A 58 -4.72 3.38 -12.48
C GLU A 58 -4.26 2.09 -13.20
N ARG A 59 -4.70 1.87 -14.45
CA ARG A 59 -4.42 0.65 -15.25
C ARG A 59 -4.88 -0.65 -14.61
N LEU A 60 -5.87 -0.61 -13.74
CA LEU A 60 -6.47 -1.79 -13.14
C LEU A 60 -7.53 -2.42 -14.03
N ILE A 61 -8.11 -1.62 -14.92
CA ILE A 61 -9.07 -2.05 -15.93
C ILE A 61 -8.74 -1.39 -17.28
N LYS A 62 -9.35 -1.92 -18.36
CA LYS A 62 -9.27 -1.36 -19.72
C LYS A 62 -10.63 -1.38 -20.37
N ASP A 63 -11.08 -0.25 -20.93
CA ASP A 63 -12.29 -0.23 -21.73
C ASP A 63 -12.14 -1.06 -23.01
N THR A 64 -13.15 -1.89 -23.29
CA THR A 64 -13.21 -2.76 -24.47
C THR A 64 -14.35 -2.39 -25.42
N GLY A 65 -15.11 -1.32 -25.12
CA GLY A 65 -16.35 -0.95 -25.83
C GLY A 65 -17.55 -1.85 -25.51
N LYS A 66 -17.33 -2.99 -24.85
CA LYS A 66 -18.38 -3.92 -24.34
C LYS A 66 -18.44 -3.94 -22.83
N GLY A 67 -17.58 -3.17 -22.18
CA GLY A 67 -17.37 -3.08 -20.75
C GLY A 67 -15.89 -2.96 -20.43
N SER A 68 -15.57 -2.85 -19.15
CA SER A 68 -14.22 -2.67 -18.64
C SER A 68 -13.61 -4.03 -18.26
N LEU A 69 -12.58 -4.45 -18.98
CA LEU A 69 -11.82 -5.67 -18.71
C LEU A 69 -10.90 -5.48 -17.51
N VAL A 70 -10.99 -6.32 -16.51
CA VAL A 70 -10.10 -6.30 -15.33
C VAL A 70 -8.71 -6.81 -15.72
N LEU A 71 -7.70 -5.95 -15.53
CA LEU A 71 -6.29 -6.27 -15.77
C LEU A 71 -5.62 -6.79 -14.49
N GLY A 72 -5.97 -6.24 -13.32
CA GLY A 72 -5.30 -6.53 -12.06
C GLY A 72 -3.83 -6.11 -12.06
N ILE A 73 -3.04 -6.71 -11.17
CA ILE A 73 -1.58 -6.51 -11.08
C ILE A 73 -0.91 -7.81 -11.53
N THR A 74 -0.04 -7.73 -12.53
CA THR A 74 0.76 -8.87 -13.02
C THR A 74 2.05 -9.03 -12.22
N GLU A 75 2.78 -10.13 -12.44
CA GLU A 75 4.11 -10.32 -11.86
C GLU A 75 5.12 -9.29 -12.39
N ASP A 76 5.04 -8.93 -13.68
CA ASP A 76 5.87 -7.89 -14.27
C ASP A 76 5.55 -6.51 -13.67
N ASP A 77 4.25 -6.19 -13.50
CA ASP A 77 3.85 -4.96 -12.81
C ASP A 77 4.39 -4.92 -11.37
N LEU A 78 4.32 -6.03 -10.64
CA LEU A 78 4.86 -6.11 -9.29
C LEU A 78 6.37 -5.87 -9.29
N LEU A 79 7.10 -6.49 -10.22
CA LEU A 79 8.55 -6.31 -10.33
C LEU A 79 8.91 -4.84 -10.60
N ASP A 80 8.21 -4.19 -11.53
CA ASP A 80 8.40 -2.78 -11.85
C ASP A 80 8.07 -1.87 -10.68
N ILE A 81 6.95 -2.12 -10.00
CA ILE A 81 6.56 -1.38 -8.79
C ILE A 81 7.64 -1.51 -7.71
N MET A 82 8.12 -2.71 -7.44
CA MET A 82 9.15 -2.93 -6.41
C MET A 82 10.49 -2.31 -6.79
N ASN A 83 10.85 -2.29 -8.08
CA ASN A 83 12.04 -1.60 -8.58
C ASN A 83 11.95 -0.07 -8.37
N ILE A 84 10.78 0.51 -8.63
CA ILE A 84 10.53 1.95 -8.38
C ILE A 84 10.60 2.23 -6.87
N ARG A 85 9.92 1.44 -6.06
CA ARG A 85 9.92 1.58 -4.59
C ARG A 85 11.33 1.50 -4.01
N GLU A 86 12.14 0.55 -4.46
CA GLU A 86 13.55 0.41 -4.08
C GLU A 86 14.37 1.70 -4.29
N LYS A 87 14.06 2.46 -5.34
CA LYS A 87 14.81 3.69 -5.67
C LYS A 87 14.33 4.93 -4.95
N ILE A 88 13.05 4.98 -4.56
CA ILE A 88 12.46 6.24 -4.05
C ILE A 88 11.90 6.14 -2.63
N GLU A 89 11.63 4.93 -2.08
CA GLU A 89 11.00 4.82 -0.77
C GLU A 89 11.91 5.30 0.38
N GLY A 90 13.21 5.10 0.26
CA GLY A 90 14.16 5.64 1.21
C GLY A 90 14.15 7.18 1.33
N LEU A 91 13.77 7.89 0.25
CA LEU A 91 13.60 9.34 0.32
C LEU A 91 12.46 9.74 1.25
N SER A 92 11.40 8.92 1.35
CA SER A 92 10.31 9.19 2.31
C SER A 92 10.81 9.16 3.75
N SER A 93 11.61 8.16 4.13
CA SER A 93 12.22 8.03 5.47
C SER A 93 13.23 9.15 5.75
N TYR A 94 14.04 9.50 4.75
CA TYR A 94 14.97 10.61 4.86
C TYR A 94 14.26 11.93 5.22
N TYR A 95 13.25 12.30 4.43
CA TYR A 95 12.52 13.53 4.69
C TYR A 95 11.58 13.43 5.90
N ALA A 96 11.03 12.27 6.22
CA ALA A 96 10.29 12.06 7.46
C ALA A 96 11.17 12.32 8.70
N THR A 97 12.45 11.92 8.64
CA THR A 97 13.41 12.18 9.70
C THR A 97 13.69 13.68 9.86
N LEU A 98 13.90 14.41 8.76
CA LEU A 98 14.16 15.85 8.80
C LEU A 98 12.94 16.67 9.22
N ASN A 99 11.74 16.19 8.92
CA ASN A 99 10.47 16.89 9.20
C ASN A 99 9.74 16.34 10.44
N LEU A 100 10.37 15.45 11.22
CA LEU A 100 9.72 14.74 12.31
C LEU A 100 9.23 15.71 13.40
N THR A 101 7.93 15.71 13.61
CA THR A 101 7.29 16.43 14.72
C THR A 101 7.12 15.51 15.93
N GLN A 102 6.80 16.08 17.11
CA GLN A 102 6.49 15.28 18.29
C GLN A 102 5.25 14.38 18.05
N GLU A 103 4.21 14.90 17.39
CA GLU A 103 3.02 14.13 17.01
C GLU A 103 3.38 12.97 16.07
N GLY A 104 4.23 13.21 15.06
CA GLY A 104 4.70 12.17 14.14
C GLY A 104 5.52 11.09 14.84
N ARG A 105 6.34 11.48 15.83
CA ARG A 105 7.08 10.53 16.67
C ARG A 105 6.14 9.60 17.44
N GLU A 106 5.11 10.15 18.07
CA GLU A 106 4.12 9.41 18.84
C GLU A 106 3.30 8.48 17.94
N GLN A 107 2.93 8.96 16.74
CA GLN A 107 2.22 8.16 15.76
C GLN A 107 3.04 6.95 15.29
N LEU A 108 4.32 7.14 14.94
CA LEU A 108 5.19 6.04 14.53
C LEU A 108 5.46 5.06 15.67
N ALA A 109 5.68 5.55 16.90
CA ALA A 109 5.85 4.71 18.08
C ALA A 109 4.64 3.80 18.27
N HIS A 110 3.43 4.38 18.24
CA HIS A 110 2.19 3.62 18.37
C HIS A 110 2.04 2.51 17.31
N ILE A 111 2.40 2.80 16.04
CA ILE A 111 2.34 1.80 14.96
C ILE A 111 3.32 0.65 15.22
N VAL A 112 4.55 0.95 15.64
CA VAL A 112 5.55 -0.09 15.96
C VAL A 112 5.11 -0.94 17.15
N ASP A 113 4.54 -0.33 18.20
CA ASP A 113 3.97 -1.05 19.35
C ASP A 113 2.82 -1.97 18.93
N LEU A 114 1.94 -1.53 18.02
CA LEU A 114 0.85 -2.35 17.46
C LEU A 114 1.40 -3.51 16.64
N GLN A 115 2.45 -3.32 15.86
CA GLN A 115 3.10 -4.41 15.11
C GLN A 115 3.61 -5.49 16.06
N GLU A 116 4.30 -5.12 17.15
CA GLU A 116 4.77 -6.08 18.16
C GLU A 116 3.60 -6.81 18.83
N PHE A 117 2.56 -6.06 19.20
CA PHE A 117 1.38 -6.62 19.85
C PHE A 117 0.68 -7.65 18.96
N TYR A 118 0.38 -7.32 17.71
CA TYR A 118 -0.32 -8.24 16.81
C TYR A 118 0.56 -9.44 16.42
N TYR A 119 1.86 -9.23 16.25
CA TYR A 119 2.81 -10.31 16.06
C TYR A 119 2.80 -11.30 17.23
N ALA A 120 2.89 -10.80 18.47
CA ALA A 120 2.87 -11.64 19.67
C ALA A 120 1.53 -12.38 19.85
N LYS A 121 0.42 -11.84 19.34
CA LYS A 121 -0.91 -12.47 19.34
C LYS A 121 -1.11 -13.47 18.20
N GLY A 122 -0.25 -13.50 17.19
CA GLY A 122 -0.47 -14.27 15.96
C GLY A 122 -1.63 -13.73 15.10
N ASP A 123 -2.03 -12.46 15.31
CA ASP A 123 -3.11 -11.81 14.58
C ASP A 123 -2.56 -11.22 13.27
N LEU A 124 -2.47 -12.07 12.25
CA LEU A 124 -1.89 -11.71 10.97
C LEU A 124 -2.74 -10.69 10.18
N ASP A 125 -4.06 -10.64 10.40
CA ASP A 125 -4.91 -9.71 9.67
C ASP A 125 -4.69 -8.27 10.13
N HIS A 126 -4.63 -8.04 11.43
CA HIS A 126 -4.27 -6.72 11.96
C HIS A 126 -2.79 -6.40 11.74
N LEU A 127 -1.89 -7.40 11.80
CA LEU A 127 -0.48 -7.18 11.50
C LEU A 127 -0.27 -6.62 10.07
N ARG A 128 -1.01 -7.12 9.08
CA ARG A 128 -0.98 -6.59 7.70
C ARG A 128 -1.44 -5.14 7.62
N GLN A 129 -2.49 -4.79 8.36
CA GLN A 129 -3.01 -3.42 8.38
C GLN A 129 -2.00 -2.43 8.96
N VAL A 130 -1.35 -2.79 10.07
CA VAL A 130 -0.34 -1.92 10.69
C VAL A 130 0.98 -1.88 9.91
N ASP A 131 1.29 -2.94 9.14
CA ASP A 131 2.40 -2.93 8.19
C ASP A 131 2.18 -1.90 7.07
N ASP A 132 0.98 -1.89 6.47
CA ASP A 132 0.60 -0.86 5.50
C ASP A 132 0.66 0.54 6.13
N GLN A 133 0.13 0.71 7.34
CA GLN A 133 0.14 2.00 8.05
C GLN A 133 1.56 2.50 8.34
N PHE A 134 2.51 1.62 8.64
CA PHE A 134 3.90 2.00 8.88
C PHE A 134 4.50 2.72 7.67
N HIS A 135 4.44 2.11 6.50
CA HIS A 135 4.97 2.69 5.27
C HIS A 135 4.24 3.97 4.85
N ASP A 136 2.90 3.94 4.89
CA ASP A 136 2.09 5.09 4.52
C ASP A 136 2.35 6.28 5.45
N THR A 137 2.47 6.05 6.76
CA THR A 137 2.76 7.10 7.75
C THR A 137 4.12 7.75 7.50
N ILE A 138 5.17 6.97 7.22
CA ILE A 138 6.48 7.51 6.87
C ILE A 138 6.38 8.41 5.62
N CYS A 139 5.63 7.99 4.59
CA CYS A 139 5.40 8.82 3.41
C CYS A 139 4.73 10.16 3.75
N TYR A 140 3.69 10.14 4.58
CA TYR A 140 3.00 11.37 4.99
C TYR A 140 3.89 12.28 5.85
N LEU A 141 4.65 11.71 6.78
CA LEU A 141 5.58 12.45 7.64
C LEU A 141 6.74 13.07 6.84
N SER A 142 7.04 12.55 5.65
CA SER A 142 8.04 13.17 4.76
C SER A 142 7.70 14.62 4.40
N GLY A 143 6.41 14.99 4.41
CA GLY A 143 5.94 16.32 4.01
C GLY A 143 6.17 16.62 2.51
N ARG A 144 6.46 15.59 1.69
CA ARG A 144 6.79 15.72 0.27
C ARG A 144 5.66 15.17 -0.58
N SER A 145 4.78 16.06 -1.06
CA SER A 145 3.59 15.66 -1.83
C SER A 145 3.92 14.76 -3.03
N VAL A 146 4.94 15.11 -3.82
CA VAL A 146 5.33 14.33 -5.00
C VAL A 146 5.74 12.90 -4.62
N ILE A 147 6.48 12.72 -3.52
CA ILE A 147 6.87 11.39 -3.01
C ILE A 147 5.62 10.64 -2.54
N THR A 148 4.78 11.28 -1.75
CA THR A 148 3.54 10.68 -1.21
C THR A 148 2.59 10.29 -2.33
N ASP A 149 2.32 11.19 -3.28
CA ASP A 149 1.41 10.96 -4.41
C ASP A 149 1.92 9.85 -5.34
N THR A 150 3.25 9.62 -5.37
CA THR A 150 3.86 8.52 -6.13
C THR A 150 3.80 7.20 -5.38
N LEU A 151 4.18 7.18 -4.10
CA LEU A 151 4.36 5.93 -3.33
C LEU A 151 3.03 5.34 -2.83
N ILE A 152 2.08 6.14 -2.38
CA ILE A 152 0.82 5.63 -1.82
C ILE A 152 0.04 4.73 -2.81
N PRO A 153 -0.11 5.11 -4.10
CA PRO A 153 -0.70 4.20 -5.08
C PRO A 153 0.09 2.90 -5.28
N LEU A 154 1.43 2.96 -5.25
CA LEU A 154 2.28 1.77 -5.36
C LEU A 154 2.17 0.87 -4.13
N HIS A 155 2.07 1.43 -2.93
CA HIS A 155 1.80 0.67 -1.70
C HIS A 155 0.49 -0.10 -1.80
N ARG A 156 -0.59 0.55 -2.27
CA ARG A 156 -1.89 -0.12 -2.47
C ARG A 156 -1.78 -1.30 -3.43
N LYS A 157 -1.12 -1.12 -4.57
CA LYS A 157 -0.94 -2.15 -5.60
C LYS A 157 -0.13 -3.36 -5.11
N THR A 158 0.73 -3.20 -4.11
CA THR A 158 1.52 -4.30 -3.54
C THR A 158 0.87 -5.01 -2.35
N ARG A 159 -0.27 -4.57 -1.83
CA ARG A 159 -0.94 -5.15 -0.65
C ARG A 159 -1.18 -6.66 -0.74
N LYS A 160 -1.65 -7.15 -1.88
CA LYS A 160 -1.86 -8.58 -2.11
C LYS A 160 -0.58 -9.38 -1.89
N PHE A 161 0.52 -8.88 -2.42
CA PHE A 161 1.82 -9.56 -2.40
C PHE A 161 2.52 -9.46 -1.04
N ARG A 162 2.27 -8.42 -0.25
CA ARG A 162 2.73 -8.34 1.14
C ARG A 162 2.22 -9.49 2.01
N ARG A 163 1.06 -10.07 1.67
CA ARG A 163 0.55 -11.27 2.34
C ARG A 163 1.52 -12.45 2.27
N ILE A 164 2.31 -12.57 1.21
CA ILE A 164 3.34 -13.60 1.08
C ILE A 164 4.36 -13.47 2.21
N SER A 165 4.85 -12.26 2.47
CA SER A 165 5.81 -11.98 3.53
C SER A 165 5.22 -12.13 4.93
N ILE A 166 3.98 -11.68 5.14
CA ILE A 166 3.30 -11.71 6.46
C ILE A 166 2.72 -13.10 6.77
N ASN A 167 2.63 -14.00 5.81
CA ASN A 167 2.24 -15.39 6.06
C ASN A 167 3.45 -16.32 6.27
N ASP A 168 4.66 -15.85 6.00
CA ASP A 168 5.88 -16.63 6.21
C ASP A 168 6.41 -16.43 7.64
N PRO A 169 6.34 -17.47 8.51
CA PRO A 169 6.80 -17.39 9.89
C PRO A 169 8.28 -17.06 10.04
N ASP A 170 9.11 -17.35 9.03
CA ASP A 170 10.54 -17.04 9.03
C ASP A 170 10.83 -15.60 8.58
N ARG A 171 9.92 -14.98 7.85
CA ARG A 171 10.05 -13.59 7.35
C ARG A 171 9.51 -12.57 8.34
N ILE A 172 8.40 -12.85 9.03
CA ILE A 172 7.75 -11.91 9.96
C ILE A 172 8.73 -11.31 10.97
N PRO A 173 9.49 -12.11 11.76
CA PRO A 173 10.37 -11.54 12.78
C PRO A 173 11.47 -10.66 12.17
N LYS A 174 11.93 -10.97 10.96
CA LYS A 174 12.92 -10.16 10.24
C LYS A 174 12.31 -8.81 9.80
N THR A 175 11.09 -8.83 9.29
CA THR A 175 10.35 -7.60 8.93
C THR A 175 10.13 -6.71 10.14
N GLN A 176 9.73 -7.29 11.28
CA GLN A 176 9.55 -6.54 12.53
C GLN A 176 10.85 -5.88 12.99
N GLN A 177 11.97 -6.60 12.92
CA GLN A 177 13.27 -6.05 13.28
C GLN A 177 13.70 -4.93 12.33
N GLU A 178 13.49 -5.09 11.02
CA GLU A 178 13.76 -4.07 10.00
C GLU A 178 12.96 -2.78 10.25
N HIS A 179 11.65 -2.90 10.56
CA HIS A 179 10.80 -1.75 10.89
C HIS A 179 11.26 -1.03 12.15
N LYS A 180 11.66 -1.77 13.20
CA LYS A 180 12.24 -1.17 14.43
C LYS A 180 13.52 -0.40 14.14
N GLU A 181 14.40 -0.93 13.31
CA GLU A 181 15.66 -0.27 12.94
C GLU A 181 15.39 1.01 12.15
N ILE A 182 14.46 0.99 11.19
CA ILE A 182 14.02 2.18 10.44
C ILE A 182 13.43 3.22 11.42
N TYR A 183 12.52 2.80 12.29
CA TYR A 183 11.92 3.67 13.30
C TYR A 183 12.98 4.31 14.18
N GLN A 184 13.95 3.54 14.72
CA GLN A 184 15.02 4.06 15.55
C GLN A 184 15.91 5.07 14.81
N ALA A 185 16.23 4.83 13.55
CA ALA A 185 16.97 5.77 12.72
C ALA A 185 16.21 7.09 12.54
N ILE A 186 14.89 7.02 12.27
CA ILE A 186 14.03 8.20 12.13
C ILE A 186 14.01 9.01 13.44
N ILE A 187 13.72 8.37 14.57
CA ILE A 187 13.57 9.10 15.85
C ILE A 187 14.88 9.60 16.43
N SER A 188 16.02 9.00 16.04
CA SER A 188 17.34 9.49 16.43
C SER A 188 17.84 10.66 15.56
N GLY A 189 17.11 11.03 14.50
CA GLY A 189 17.49 12.12 13.59
C GLY A 189 18.54 11.72 12.54
N ASN A 190 18.82 10.43 12.36
CA ASN A 190 19.80 9.96 11.36
C ASN A 190 19.12 9.67 10.03
N ALA A 191 18.94 10.72 9.22
CA ALA A 191 18.19 10.67 7.97
C ALA A 191 18.84 9.76 6.92
N GLU A 192 20.16 9.76 6.82
CA GLU A 192 20.92 8.90 5.89
C GLU A 192 20.74 7.44 6.24
N LEU A 193 20.85 7.08 7.52
CA LEU A 193 20.63 5.70 7.97
C LEU A 193 19.18 5.27 7.78
N ALA A 194 18.21 6.13 8.05
CA ALA A 194 16.79 5.84 7.81
C ALA A 194 16.52 5.53 6.33
N MET A 195 17.11 6.30 5.41
CA MET A 195 17.03 6.06 3.97
C MET A 195 17.66 4.72 3.58
N GLU A 196 18.87 4.44 4.07
CA GLU A 196 19.61 3.21 3.76
C GLU A 196 18.84 1.97 4.24
N LEU A 197 18.37 1.96 5.49
CA LEU A 197 17.62 0.85 6.08
C LEU A 197 16.29 0.63 5.36
N THR A 198 15.59 1.71 4.98
CA THR A 198 14.35 1.59 4.20
C THR A 198 14.60 0.99 2.83
N ASN A 199 15.62 1.44 2.10
CA ASN A 199 15.97 0.86 0.80
C ASN A 199 16.31 -0.63 0.92
N LEU A 200 17.12 -1.01 1.93
CA LEU A 200 17.47 -2.40 2.19
C LEU A 200 16.24 -3.26 2.53
N HIS A 201 15.32 -2.73 3.34
CA HIS A 201 14.05 -3.39 3.65
C HIS A 201 13.25 -3.68 2.37
N ILE A 202 13.13 -2.71 1.45
CA ILE A 202 12.40 -2.91 0.18
C ILE A 202 13.08 -3.93 -0.72
N VAL A 203 14.42 -3.96 -0.78
CA VAL A 203 15.17 -5.00 -1.52
C VAL A 203 14.83 -6.38 -0.98
N LYS A 204 14.91 -6.59 0.34
CA LYS A 204 14.58 -7.88 0.97
C LYS A 204 13.11 -8.27 0.78
N ALA A 205 12.19 -7.31 0.88
CA ALA A 205 10.77 -7.54 0.63
C ALA A 205 10.52 -7.97 -0.83
N LYS A 206 11.17 -7.32 -1.80
CA LYS A 206 11.11 -7.67 -3.22
C LYS A 206 11.58 -9.10 -3.47
N GLU A 207 12.76 -9.45 -2.98
CA GLU A 207 13.34 -10.79 -3.13
C GLU A 207 12.40 -11.87 -2.59
N HIS A 208 11.82 -11.63 -1.41
CA HIS A 208 10.90 -12.56 -0.77
C HIS A 208 9.58 -12.70 -1.55
N MET A 209 8.97 -11.58 -1.98
CA MET A 209 7.72 -11.60 -2.74
C MET A 209 7.88 -12.34 -4.07
N ILE A 210 8.97 -12.07 -4.81
CA ILE A 210 9.25 -12.71 -6.12
C ILE A 210 9.56 -14.20 -5.92
N GLY A 211 10.32 -14.56 -4.87
CA GLY A 211 10.57 -15.95 -4.51
C GLY A 211 9.29 -16.72 -4.18
N GLY A 212 8.40 -16.12 -3.41
CA GLY A 212 7.12 -16.73 -3.02
C GLY A 212 6.15 -16.95 -4.19
N ILE A 213 6.15 -16.09 -5.19
CA ILE A 213 5.32 -16.25 -6.40
C ILE A 213 5.78 -17.46 -7.24
N LYS A 214 7.09 -17.69 -7.35
CA LYS A 214 7.65 -18.78 -8.16
C LYS A 214 7.45 -20.17 -7.56
N HIS A 215 7.10 -20.26 -6.28
CA HIS A 215 6.97 -21.51 -5.53
C HIS A 215 5.53 -21.81 -5.08
N GLY A 216 4.56 -20.93 -5.33
CA GLY A 216 3.14 -21.12 -5.04
C GLY A 216 2.32 -21.33 -6.29
#